data_02116ed28bbea095cbc94d382ea91478
#
_entry.id   02116ed28bbea095cbc94d382ea91478
#
_cell.length_a   1.000
_cell.length_b   1.000
_cell.length_c   1.000
_cell.angle_alpha   90.00
_cell.angle_beta   90.00
_cell.angle_gamma   90.00
#
_symmetry.space_group_name_H-M   'P 1'
#
loop_
_entity.id
_entity.type
_entity.pdbx_description
1 polymer ?
#
loop_
_entity_poly.entity_id
_entity_poly.type
_entity_poly.pdbx_seq_one_letter_code
_entity_poly.pdbx_strand_id
1 'polypeptide(L)'
;MTSICGMQSLKFENAPHLKGWASVAGKKEGEGPLGNLIDQIIEDPYFGQESWELAEGRFMKQAAMLAISKADLHKKDIRYAFAGDLLEQNTATFSGMKELGIPLFGLFGACSTVGEAMSLAAMSVAGGFAKHSLAIASSHIGSAEKQFRFPLEYGNQRPLSATWTVTGSGGFIVSKEIGPVKIQGITTGKIVDYGMEDPMNMGACMAPAAAEVIYQHFVDFGSKPEDYDAVYTGTLCGRNYTGNDCGIGIYQQKRSVTYFSIRHTLFAGSVSDSIQAGT
;
A
#
# COMPACT_ATOMS: atom_id res chain seq x y z
N MET A 1 -23.18 -11.11 -6.85
CA MET A 1 -23.35 -9.62 -6.90
C MET A 1 -22.48 -9.01 -5.82
N THR A 2 -22.18 -7.74 -5.90
CA THR A 2 -21.53 -7.02 -4.78
C THR A 2 -22.64 -6.47 -3.91
N SER A 3 -22.55 -6.63 -2.60
CA SER A 3 -23.55 -6.09 -1.67
C SER A 3 -22.97 -4.92 -0.86
N ILE A 4 -23.76 -3.89 -0.67
CA ILE A 4 -23.46 -2.83 0.29
C ILE A 4 -23.54 -3.46 1.69
N CYS A 5 -22.51 -3.23 2.49
CA CYS A 5 -22.40 -3.74 3.84
C CYS A 5 -22.20 -2.55 4.79
N GLY A 6 -23.21 -2.23 5.59
CA GLY A 6 -23.19 -1.08 6.48
C GLY A 6 -23.02 0.26 5.77
N MET A 7 -22.23 1.15 6.37
CA MET A 7 -22.11 2.54 5.93
C MET A 7 -20.97 2.77 4.92
N GLN A 8 -19.86 2.07 5.04
CA GLN A 8 -18.62 2.34 4.31
C GLN A 8 -18.07 1.11 3.58
N SER A 9 -18.71 -0.06 3.74
CA SER A 9 -18.15 -1.32 3.28
C SER A 9 -18.91 -1.93 2.10
N LEU A 10 -18.17 -2.71 1.32
CA LEU A 10 -18.72 -3.58 0.27
C LEU A 10 -18.27 -5.01 0.53
N LYS A 11 -19.20 -5.95 0.44
CA LYS A 11 -18.92 -7.39 0.47
C LYS A 11 -19.04 -7.97 -0.93
N PHE A 12 -18.05 -8.72 -1.36
CA PHE A 12 -18.02 -9.33 -2.68
C PHE A 12 -18.52 -10.78 -2.61
N GLU A 13 -19.67 -11.07 -3.18
CA GLU A 13 -20.18 -12.45 -3.33
C GLU A 13 -19.32 -13.23 -4.33
N ASN A 14 -19.01 -12.59 -5.48
CA ASN A 14 -18.04 -13.07 -6.45
C ASN A 14 -16.71 -12.39 -6.17
N ALA A 15 -16.09 -12.77 -5.07
CA ALA A 15 -14.88 -12.11 -4.59
C ALA A 15 -13.75 -12.24 -5.59
N PRO A 16 -13.10 -11.13 -5.96
CA PRO A 16 -11.89 -11.17 -6.76
C PRO A 16 -10.72 -11.75 -5.96
N HIS A 17 -9.69 -12.18 -6.67
CA HIS A 17 -8.51 -12.77 -6.08
C HIS A 17 -7.25 -12.00 -6.47
N LEU A 18 -6.24 -12.01 -5.61
CA LEU A 18 -4.89 -11.68 -6.03
C LEU A 18 -4.33 -12.88 -6.78
N LYS A 19 -3.92 -12.67 -8.03
CA LYS A 19 -3.36 -13.70 -8.90
C LYS A 19 -1.83 -13.65 -8.91
N GLY A 20 -1.26 -12.47 -8.75
CA GLY A 20 0.17 -12.23 -8.67
C GLY A 20 0.45 -10.89 -7.99
N TRP A 21 1.63 -10.79 -7.40
CA TRP A 21 2.13 -9.56 -6.80
C TRP A 21 3.64 -9.51 -6.86
N ALA A 22 4.19 -8.31 -6.80
CA ALA A 22 5.63 -8.12 -6.77
C ALA A 22 6.00 -6.87 -5.98
N SER A 23 7.19 -6.92 -5.40
CA SER A 23 7.85 -5.82 -4.73
C SER A 23 9.25 -5.60 -5.31
N VAL A 24 9.56 -4.35 -5.62
CA VAL A 24 10.89 -3.92 -6.05
C VAL A 24 11.31 -2.77 -5.14
N ALA A 25 12.45 -2.88 -4.49
CA ALA A 25 12.86 -1.90 -3.49
C ALA A 25 14.35 -1.56 -3.58
N GLY A 26 14.73 -0.50 -2.90
CA GLY A 26 16.10 -0.02 -2.82
C GLY A 26 16.97 -0.87 -1.90
N LYS A 27 18.28 -0.58 -1.93
CA LYS A 27 19.29 -1.26 -1.12
C LYS A 27 18.96 -1.26 0.37
N LYS A 28 18.58 -0.10 0.91
CA LYS A 28 18.30 0.06 2.34
C LYS A 28 17.13 -0.82 2.81
N GLU A 29 16.13 -0.96 1.99
CA GLU A 29 14.99 -1.83 2.26
C GLU A 29 15.40 -3.31 2.21
N GLY A 30 16.33 -3.65 1.32
CA GLY A 30 16.95 -4.97 1.26
C GLY A 30 17.78 -5.34 2.49
N GLU A 31 18.36 -4.38 3.15
CA GLU A 31 19.10 -4.53 4.42
C GLU A 31 18.16 -4.63 5.64
N GLY A 32 16.89 -4.35 5.47
CA GLY A 32 15.87 -4.38 6.52
C GLY A 32 15.37 -5.80 6.85
N PRO A 33 14.56 -5.93 7.91
CA PRO A 33 14.07 -7.23 8.39
C PRO A 33 13.21 -7.98 7.38
N LEU A 34 12.62 -7.28 6.40
CA LEU A 34 11.80 -7.87 5.34
C LEU A 34 12.55 -8.00 4.00
N GLY A 35 13.85 -7.71 3.97
CA GLY A 35 14.66 -7.70 2.75
C GLY A 35 14.60 -9.00 1.96
N ASN A 36 14.59 -10.14 2.66
CA ASN A 36 14.50 -11.48 2.07
C ASN A 36 13.12 -11.80 1.45
N LEU A 37 12.09 -10.98 1.71
CA LEU A 37 10.76 -11.12 1.14
C LEU A 37 10.54 -10.22 -0.07
N ILE A 38 11.47 -9.30 -0.35
CA ILE A 38 11.41 -8.41 -1.50
C ILE A 38 11.84 -9.17 -2.74
N ASP A 39 11.05 -9.10 -3.79
CA ASP A 39 11.31 -9.86 -5.02
C ASP A 39 12.56 -9.39 -5.77
N GLN A 40 12.82 -8.09 -5.74
CA GLN A 40 14.01 -7.51 -6.38
C GLN A 40 14.54 -6.31 -5.61
N ILE A 41 15.83 -6.35 -5.29
CA ILE A 41 16.56 -5.23 -4.68
C ILE A 41 17.39 -4.53 -5.74
N ILE A 42 17.33 -3.20 -5.77
CA ILE A 42 18.08 -2.33 -6.67
C ILE A 42 19.12 -1.56 -5.85
N GLU A 43 20.39 -1.83 -6.13
CA GLU A 43 21.53 -1.21 -5.41
C GLU A 43 21.68 0.28 -5.72
N ASP A 44 21.45 0.68 -6.98
CA ASP A 44 21.52 2.07 -7.42
C ASP A 44 20.23 2.81 -7.10
N PRO A 45 20.23 3.83 -6.21
CA PRO A 45 19.02 4.58 -5.87
C PRO A 45 18.43 5.36 -7.05
N TYR A 46 19.23 5.65 -8.06
CA TYR A 46 18.75 6.28 -9.31
C TYR A 46 18.19 5.26 -10.31
N PHE A 47 18.43 3.97 -10.10
CA PHE A 47 18.03 2.91 -11.03
C PHE A 47 18.43 3.22 -12.49
N GLY A 48 19.61 3.81 -12.66
CA GLY A 48 20.13 4.24 -13.94
C GLY A 48 19.39 5.42 -14.58
N GLN A 49 18.65 6.21 -13.82
CA GLN A 49 17.90 7.37 -14.28
C GLN A 49 18.61 8.68 -13.88
N GLU A 50 18.19 9.80 -14.49
CA GLU A 50 18.79 11.13 -14.27
C GLU A 50 18.19 11.86 -13.06
N SER A 51 17.02 11.46 -12.58
CA SER A 51 16.37 12.06 -11.43
C SER A 51 15.67 11.03 -10.55
N TRP A 52 15.36 11.40 -9.32
CA TRP A 52 14.67 10.52 -8.38
C TRP A 52 13.24 10.22 -8.79
N GLU A 53 12.55 11.16 -9.41
CA GLU A 53 11.20 11.00 -9.94
C GLU A 53 11.16 9.97 -11.07
N LEU A 54 12.15 10.02 -11.97
CA LEU A 54 12.30 9.02 -13.02
C LEU A 54 12.71 7.65 -12.47
N ALA A 55 13.58 7.64 -11.44
CA ALA A 55 13.95 6.43 -10.74
C ALA A 55 12.73 5.76 -10.10
N GLU A 56 11.90 6.52 -9.39
CA GLU A 56 10.65 6.03 -8.81
C GLU A 56 9.71 5.43 -9.87
N GLY A 57 9.54 6.12 -10.99
CA GLY A 57 8.79 5.57 -12.13
C GLY A 57 9.37 4.26 -12.66
N ARG A 58 10.71 4.12 -12.62
CA ARG A 58 11.38 2.88 -13.01
C ARG A 58 11.11 1.73 -12.03
N PHE A 59 11.12 1.99 -10.72
CA PHE A 59 10.71 1.02 -9.71
C PHE A 59 9.27 0.57 -9.94
N MET A 60 8.35 1.49 -10.18
CA MET A 60 6.95 1.19 -10.46
C MET A 60 6.79 0.32 -11.71
N LYS A 61 7.41 0.69 -12.82
CA LYS A 61 7.39 -0.09 -14.06
C LYS A 61 7.88 -1.53 -13.83
N GLN A 62 9.00 -1.67 -13.11
CA GLN A 62 9.60 -2.96 -12.83
C GLN A 62 8.67 -3.83 -11.96
N ALA A 63 8.09 -3.28 -10.90
CA ALA A 63 7.13 -3.98 -10.06
C ALA A 63 5.87 -4.41 -10.83
N ALA A 64 5.35 -3.54 -11.69
CA ALA A 64 4.21 -3.86 -12.55
C ALA A 64 4.51 -5.05 -13.48
N MET A 65 5.65 -5.00 -14.18
CA MET A 65 6.07 -6.06 -15.11
C MET A 65 6.26 -7.39 -14.38
N LEU A 66 6.88 -7.36 -13.20
CA LEU A 66 7.12 -8.56 -12.41
C LEU A 66 5.80 -9.14 -11.87
N ALA A 67 4.88 -8.30 -11.37
CA ALA A 67 3.56 -8.75 -10.91
C ALA A 67 2.74 -9.39 -12.04
N ILE A 68 2.75 -8.79 -13.23
CA ILE A 68 2.08 -9.34 -14.43
C ILE A 68 2.69 -10.70 -14.81
N SER A 69 4.02 -10.80 -14.83
CA SER A 69 4.73 -12.04 -15.12
C SER A 69 4.42 -13.15 -14.10
N LYS A 70 4.44 -12.82 -12.79
CA LYS A 70 4.10 -13.78 -11.72
C LYS A 70 2.64 -14.23 -11.75
N ALA A 71 1.76 -13.44 -12.36
CA ALA A 71 0.38 -13.83 -12.60
C ALA A 71 0.18 -14.70 -13.85
N ASP A 72 1.26 -14.99 -14.60
CA ASP A 72 1.22 -15.66 -15.90
C ASP A 72 0.29 -14.94 -16.89
N LEU A 73 0.47 -13.62 -16.99
CA LEU A 73 -0.31 -12.72 -17.84
C LEU A 73 0.60 -11.85 -18.70
N HIS A 74 0.01 -11.22 -19.70
CA HIS A 74 0.64 -10.21 -20.54
C HIS A 74 0.02 -8.83 -20.26
N LYS A 75 0.72 -7.76 -20.61
CA LYS A 75 0.20 -6.38 -20.44
C LYS A 75 -1.18 -6.18 -21.08
N LYS A 76 -1.44 -6.80 -22.22
CA LYS A 76 -2.71 -6.73 -22.95
C LYS A 76 -3.89 -7.37 -22.21
N ASP A 77 -3.62 -8.24 -21.22
CA ASP A 77 -4.64 -8.92 -20.44
C ASP A 77 -5.15 -8.05 -19.29
N ILE A 78 -4.41 -6.98 -18.96
CA ILE A 78 -4.76 -6.02 -17.91
C ILE A 78 -5.68 -4.96 -18.50
N ARG A 79 -6.92 -4.88 -18.00
CA ARG A 79 -7.92 -3.92 -18.49
C ARG A 79 -7.66 -2.51 -17.98
N TYR A 80 -7.34 -2.38 -16.70
CA TYR A 80 -7.11 -1.10 -16.01
C TYR A 80 -5.92 -1.21 -15.06
N ALA A 81 -5.18 -0.12 -14.93
CA ALA A 81 -4.24 0.11 -13.86
C ALA A 81 -4.75 1.23 -12.95
N PHE A 82 -4.72 0.98 -11.66
CA PHE A 82 -4.96 1.95 -10.60
C PHE A 82 -3.63 2.18 -9.91
N ALA A 83 -3.05 3.36 -10.11
CA ALA A 83 -1.67 3.61 -9.73
C ALA A 83 -1.47 5.01 -9.17
N GLY A 84 -0.55 5.16 -8.24
CA GLY A 84 -0.14 6.45 -7.73
C GLY A 84 1.20 6.38 -6.99
N ASP A 85 1.88 7.51 -6.95
CA ASP A 85 3.09 7.72 -6.15
C ASP A 85 2.77 8.44 -4.83
N LEU A 86 3.77 8.50 -3.94
CA LEU A 86 3.55 9.06 -2.61
C LEU A 86 3.26 10.56 -2.65
N LEU A 87 4.00 11.33 -3.45
CA LEU A 87 4.03 12.79 -3.31
C LEU A 87 4.04 13.59 -4.61
N GLU A 88 4.35 12.98 -5.73
CA GLU A 88 4.75 13.69 -6.94
C GLU A 88 3.60 14.01 -7.87
N GLN A 89 2.38 14.03 -7.31
CA GLN A 89 1.17 14.32 -8.07
C GLN A 89 1.06 13.46 -9.35
N ASN A 90 1.44 12.19 -9.22
CA ASN A 90 1.49 11.20 -10.29
C ASN A 90 2.58 11.41 -11.37
N THR A 91 3.58 12.23 -11.13
CA THR A 91 4.68 12.44 -12.10
C THR A 91 5.48 11.15 -12.29
N ALA A 92 5.90 10.51 -11.19
CA ALA A 92 6.58 9.22 -11.24
C ALA A 92 5.68 8.12 -11.79
N THR A 93 4.41 8.12 -11.39
CA THR A 93 3.39 7.20 -11.88
C THR A 93 3.23 7.25 -13.39
N PHE A 94 3.04 8.44 -13.96
CA PHE A 94 2.88 8.59 -15.40
C PHE A 94 4.15 8.22 -16.16
N SER A 95 5.31 8.59 -15.62
CA SER A 95 6.61 8.20 -16.19
C SER A 95 6.79 6.67 -16.22
N GLY A 96 6.46 5.99 -15.13
CA GLY A 96 6.59 4.53 -15.02
C GLY A 96 5.58 3.76 -15.86
N MET A 97 4.34 4.23 -15.89
CA MET A 97 3.23 3.50 -16.50
C MET A 97 3.09 3.74 -18.01
N LYS A 98 3.61 4.84 -18.56
CA LYS A 98 3.46 5.20 -19.99
C LYS A 98 3.87 4.09 -20.96
N GLU A 99 4.93 3.35 -20.63
CA GLU A 99 5.45 2.31 -21.51
C GLU A 99 4.68 0.97 -21.41
N LEU A 100 3.81 0.84 -20.44
CA LEU A 100 2.99 -0.36 -20.29
C LEU A 100 1.80 -0.36 -21.24
N GLY A 101 1.31 0.83 -21.62
CA GLY A 101 0.19 0.98 -22.55
C GLY A 101 -1.13 0.48 -21.97
N ILE A 102 -1.27 0.44 -20.64
CA ILE A 102 -2.47 0.01 -19.93
C ILE A 102 -3.30 1.25 -19.60
N PRO A 103 -4.63 1.26 -19.85
CA PRO A 103 -5.51 2.35 -19.41
C PRO A 103 -5.35 2.61 -17.91
N LEU A 104 -5.08 3.87 -17.54
CA LEU A 104 -4.62 4.26 -16.21
C LEU A 104 -5.60 5.19 -15.50
N PHE A 105 -5.89 4.88 -14.25
CA PHE A 105 -6.45 5.79 -13.26
C PHE A 105 -5.32 6.22 -12.32
N GLY A 106 -4.95 7.50 -12.40
CA GLY A 106 -3.97 8.10 -11.50
C GLY A 106 -4.61 8.42 -10.15
N LEU A 107 -4.02 7.93 -9.08
CA LEU A 107 -4.52 8.08 -7.71
C LEU A 107 -3.57 8.97 -6.92
N PHE A 108 -4.12 9.82 -6.08
CA PHE A 108 -3.34 10.74 -5.26
C PHE A 108 -3.81 10.70 -3.80
N GLY A 109 -3.50 9.60 -3.13
CA GLY A 109 -3.88 9.35 -1.74
C GLY A 109 -2.68 9.27 -0.78
N ALA A 110 -1.49 9.69 -1.20
CA ALA A 110 -0.25 9.57 -0.41
C ALA A 110 -0.09 8.14 0.14
N CYS A 111 0.05 7.97 1.46
CA CYS A 111 0.21 6.66 2.11
C CYS A 111 -0.99 5.71 1.90
N SER A 112 -2.17 6.22 1.55
CA SER A 112 -3.37 5.40 1.30
C SER A 112 -3.48 4.88 -0.14
N THR A 113 -2.61 5.31 -1.04
CA THR A 113 -2.70 5.02 -2.48
C THR A 113 -2.79 3.53 -2.78
N VAL A 114 -2.03 2.68 -2.10
CA VAL A 114 -2.07 1.23 -2.34
C VAL A 114 -3.42 0.62 -1.94
N GLY A 115 -3.98 1.05 -0.81
CA GLY A 115 -5.32 0.59 -0.36
C GLY A 115 -6.43 1.07 -1.28
N GLU A 116 -6.35 2.31 -1.75
CA GLU A 116 -7.27 2.88 -2.73
C GLU A 116 -7.17 2.13 -4.06
N ALA A 117 -5.95 1.92 -4.57
CA ALA A 117 -5.70 1.18 -5.81
C ALA A 117 -6.27 -0.24 -5.77
N MET A 118 -6.01 -0.96 -4.67
CA MET A 118 -6.53 -2.33 -4.47
C MET A 118 -8.05 -2.35 -4.37
N SER A 119 -8.66 -1.37 -3.70
CA SER A 119 -10.11 -1.26 -3.57
C SER A 119 -10.77 -1.02 -4.92
N LEU A 120 -10.27 -0.07 -5.70
CA LEU A 120 -10.79 0.23 -7.04
C LEU A 120 -10.57 -0.93 -8.02
N ALA A 121 -9.41 -1.59 -7.95
CA ALA A 121 -9.16 -2.79 -8.74
C ALA A 121 -10.13 -3.92 -8.37
N ALA A 122 -10.38 -4.15 -7.07
CA ALA A 122 -11.34 -5.14 -6.61
C ALA A 122 -12.77 -4.81 -7.05
N MET A 123 -13.18 -3.55 -6.92
CA MET A 123 -14.49 -3.07 -7.40
C MET A 123 -14.64 -3.27 -8.90
N SER A 124 -13.63 -2.93 -9.69
CA SER A 124 -13.66 -3.08 -11.15
C SER A 124 -13.80 -4.53 -11.59
N VAL A 125 -13.14 -5.45 -10.91
CA VAL A 125 -13.21 -6.89 -11.20
C VAL A 125 -14.52 -7.50 -10.70
N ALA A 126 -14.92 -7.20 -9.46
CA ALA A 126 -16.17 -7.69 -8.87
C ALA A 126 -17.41 -7.17 -9.62
N GLY A 127 -17.34 -5.92 -10.10
CA GLY A 127 -18.39 -5.29 -10.91
C GLY A 127 -18.46 -5.79 -12.37
N GLY A 128 -17.47 -6.61 -12.79
CA GLY A 128 -17.45 -7.16 -14.15
C GLY A 128 -16.89 -6.20 -15.20
N PHE A 129 -16.31 -5.06 -14.81
CA PHE A 129 -15.70 -4.10 -15.72
C PHE A 129 -14.32 -4.52 -16.20
N ALA A 130 -13.67 -5.42 -15.46
CA ALA A 130 -12.36 -5.97 -15.81
C ALA A 130 -12.29 -7.46 -15.46
N LYS A 131 -11.52 -8.22 -16.25
CA LYS A 131 -11.12 -9.58 -15.90
C LYS A 131 -9.88 -9.54 -14.98
N HIS A 132 -8.93 -8.66 -15.34
CA HIS A 132 -7.70 -8.42 -14.58
C HIS A 132 -7.46 -6.91 -14.49
N SER A 133 -7.09 -6.45 -13.31
CA SER A 133 -6.68 -5.08 -13.04
C SER A 133 -5.37 -5.07 -12.26
N LEU A 134 -4.55 -4.07 -12.50
CA LEU A 134 -3.32 -3.81 -11.75
C LEU A 134 -3.59 -2.74 -10.69
N ALA A 135 -3.24 -3.02 -9.45
CA ALA A 135 -3.15 -2.04 -8.37
C ALA A 135 -1.67 -1.86 -8.01
N ILE A 136 -1.17 -0.63 -7.96
CA ILE A 136 0.25 -0.38 -7.74
C ILE A 136 0.48 0.97 -7.09
N ALA A 137 1.48 1.03 -6.20
CA ALA A 137 1.93 2.26 -5.59
C ALA A 137 3.46 2.28 -5.47
N SER A 138 4.03 3.49 -5.39
CA SER A 138 5.46 3.69 -5.22
C SER A 138 5.78 4.83 -4.27
N SER A 139 7.03 4.86 -3.84
CA SER A 139 7.66 5.99 -3.16
C SER A 139 9.17 5.95 -3.40
N HIS A 140 9.82 7.10 -3.23
CA HIS A 140 11.27 7.22 -3.29
C HIS A 140 11.75 8.21 -2.23
N ILE A 141 12.79 7.82 -1.47
CA ILE A 141 13.33 8.65 -0.39
C ILE A 141 13.78 10.03 -0.89
N GLY A 142 14.39 10.09 -2.05
CA GLY A 142 14.89 11.35 -2.62
C GLY A 142 13.77 12.33 -2.95
N SER A 143 12.71 11.88 -3.58
CA SER A 143 11.51 12.70 -3.88
C SER A 143 10.82 13.13 -2.58
N ALA A 144 10.66 12.21 -1.63
CA ALA A 144 10.04 12.47 -0.34
C ALA A 144 10.81 13.52 0.47
N GLU A 145 12.15 13.42 0.51
CA GLU A 145 12.98 14.40 1.24
C GLU A 145 12.86 15.80 0.64
N LYS A 146 12.75 15.94 -0.68
CA LYS A 146 12.53 17.25 -1.32
C LYS A 146 11.27 17.95 -0.79
N GLN A 147 10.23 17.21 -0.50
CA GLN A 147 8.96 17.76 -0.04
C GLN A 147 8.87 17.90 1.47
N PHE A 148 9.37 16.96 2.23
CA PHE A 148 9.25 16.95 3.69
C PHE A 148 10.34 17.74 4.40
N ARG A 149 11.49 17.97 3.77
CA ARG A 149 12.64 18.63 4.38
C ARG A 149 13.06 19.87 3.60
N PHE A 150 12.17 20.82 3.58
CA PHE A 150 12.43 22.13 2.98
C PHE A 150 12.93 23.12 4.03
N PRO A 151 13.89 23.99 3.71
CA PRO A 151 14.72 23.98 2.48
C PRO A 151 15.86 22.93 2.55
N LEU A 152 16.09 22.25 1.45
CA LEU A 152 17.14 21.23 1.32
C LEU A 152 18.57 21.78 1.49
N GLU A 153 18.75 23.05 1.17
CA GLU A 153 20.03 23.77 1.22
C GLU A 153 20.64 23.77 2.63
N TYR A 154 19.86 23.62 3.67
CA TYR A 154 20.37 23.51 5.04
C TYR A 154 21.05 22.16 5.32
N GLY A 155 20.98 21.19 4.42
CA GLY A 155 21.65 19.89 4.57
C GLY A 155 21.35 19.19 5.89
N ASN A 156 20.12 19.34 6.38
CA ASN A 156 19.73 18.81 7.69
C ASN A 156 20.01 17.31 7.78
N GLN A 157 20.90 16.95 8.70
CA GLN A 157 21.12 15.55 9.01
C GLN A 157 19.87 14.94 9.65
N ARG A 158 19.50 13.75 9.20
CA ARG A 158 18.41 13.01 9.81
C ARG A 158 18.85 12.55 11.19
N PRO A 159 18.07 12.82 12.26
CA PRO A 159 18.28 12.12 13.51
C PRO A 159 18.00 10.63 13.34
N LEU A 160 18.70 9.78 14.08
CA LEU A 160 18.50 8.33 14.02
C LEU A 160 17.07 7.89 14.31
N SER A 161 16.31 8.70 15.04
CA SER A 161 14.90 8.50 15.35
C SER A 161 13.93 8.92 14.23
N ALA A 162 14.42 9.52 13.14
CA ALA A 162 13.53 9.91 12.04
C ALA A 162 13.10 8.69 11.23
N THR A 163 11.81 8.67 10.87
CA THR A 163 11.28 7.66 9.95
C THR A 163 11.94 7.78 8.59
N TRP A 164 12.08 6.65 7.90
CA TRP A 164 12.66 6.57 6.58
C TRP A 164 11.55 6.29 5.56
N THR A 165 11.44 7.14 4.54
CA THR A 165 10.55 6.86 3.43
C THR A 165 11.11 5.71 2.59
N VAL A 166 10.30 4.72 2.33
CA VAL A 166 10.68 3.56 1.51
C VAL A 166 11.02 4.02 0.09
N THR A 167 12.07 3.46 -0.47
CA THR A 167 12.35 3.53 -1.90
C THR A 167 11.93 2.22 -2.54
N GLY A 168 10.86 2.27 -3.35
CA GLY A 168 10.37 1.07 -4.00
C GLY A 168 8.94 1.18 -4.51
N SER A 169 8.46 0.07 -5.04
CA SER A 169 7.09 -0.08 -5.54
C SER A 169 6.56 -1.47 -5.26
N GLY A 170 5.26 -1.54 -4.95
CA GLY A 170 4.52 -2.78 -4.80
C GLY A 170 3.32 -2.83 -5.74
N GLY A 171 3.22 -3.91 -6.53
CA GLY A 171 2.14 -4.10 -7.50
C GLY A 171 1.39 -5.41 -7.29
N PHE A 172 0.07 -5.38 -7.52
CA PHE A 172 -0.84 -6.50 -7.30
C PHE A 172 -1.76 -6.69 -8.51
N ILE A 173 -1.89 -7.92 -8.99
CA ILE A 173 -2.85 -8.29 -10.03
C ILE A 173 -4.11 -8.82 -9.35
N VAL A 174 -5.17 -8.02 -9.45
CA VAL A 174 -6.52 -8.40 -9.02
C VAL A 174 -7.25 -9.04 -10.18
N SER A 175 -7.82 -10.22 -9.97
CA SER A 175 -8.35 -11.07 -11.02
C SER A 175 -9.70 -11.66 -10.64
N LYS A 176 -10.56 -11.89 -11.65
CA LYS A 176 -11.76 -12.73 -11.54
C LYS A 176 -11.42 -14.21 -11.42
N GLU A 177 -10.25 -14.63 -11.91
CA GLU A 177 -9.78 -16.01 -11.82
C GLU A 177 -9.33 -16.33 -10.39
N ILE A 178 -9.53 -17.59 -10.00
CA ILE A 178 -9.11 -18.06 -8.68
C ILE A 178 -7.59 -17.90 -8.53
N GLY A 179 -7.19 -17.30 -7.45
CA GLY A 179 -5.81 -17.09 -7.03
C GLY A 179 -5.62 -17.42 -5.55
N PRO A 180 -4.39 -17.37 -5.07
CA PRO A 180 -4.06 -17.81 -3.69
C PRO A 180 -4.69 -16.94 -2.60
N VAL A 181 -5.04 -15.69 -2.89
CA VAL A 181 -5.61 -14.77 -1.91
C VAL A 181 -6.93 -14.22 -2.41
N LYS A 182 -7.99 -14.37 -1.61
CA LYS A 182 -9.34 -13.89 -1.90
C LYS A 182 -9.59 -12.55 -1.23
N ILE A 183 -10.09 -11.56 -2.00
CA ILE A 183 -10.53 -10.27 -1.47
C ILE A 183 -12.02 -10.37 -1.16
N GLN A 184 -12.36 -10.52 0.11
CA GLN A 184 -13.75 -10.74 0.53
C GLN A 184 -14.60 -9.48 0.51
N GLY A 185 -13.98 -8.33 0.78
CA GLY A 185 -14.65 -7.05 0.83
C GLY A 185 -13.67 -5.91 1.01
N ILE A 186 -14.20 -4.71 1.03
CA ILE A 186 -13.46 -3.47 1.28
C ILE A 186 -14.25 -2.58 2.22
N THR A 187 -13.53 -1.75 2.97
CA THR A 187 -14.10 -0.65 3.75
C THR A 187 -13.42 0.64 3.32
N THR A 188 -14.19 1.60 2.83
CA THR A 188 -13.66 2.89 2.39
C THR A 188 -13.58 3.85 3.58
N GLY A 189 -12.41 4.37 3.87
CA GLY A 189 -12.21 5.37 4.91
C GLY A 189 -12.82 6.72 4.52
N LYS A 190 -13.13 7.53 5.52
CA LYS A 190 -13.51 8.94 5.37
C LYS A 190 -12.43 9.84 5.93
N ILE A 191 -12.48 11.12 5.60
CA ILE A 191 -11.61 12.13 6.22
C ILE A 191 -12.08 12.33 7.67
N VAL A 192 -11.13 12.21 8.61
CA VAL A 192 -11.33 12.54 10.01
C VAL A 192 -10.28 13.55 10.44
N ASP A 193 -10.70 14.52 11.23
CA ASP A 193 -9.86 15.56 11.81
C ASP A 193 -10.06 15.58 13.32
N TYR A 194 -8.98 15.30 14.05
CA TYR A 194 -8.94 15.34 15.52
C TYR A 194 -8.15 16.55 16.03
N GLY A 195 -7.92 17.54 15.16
CA GLY A 195 -7.25 18.80 15.53
C GLY A 195 -5.75 18.63 15.84
N MET A 196 -5.09 17.65 15.21
CA MET A 196 -3.64 17.49 15.36
C MET A 196 -2.91 18.56 14.55
N GLU A 197 -2.20 19.46 15.23
CA GLU A 197 -1.49 20.59 14.63
C GLU A 197 0.02 20.37 14.49
N ASP A 198 0.60 19.35 15.15
CA ASP A 198 2.03 19.09 15.07
C ASP A 198 2.42 18.38 13.76
N PRO A 199 3.02 19.09 12.79
CA PRO A 199 3.39 18.50 11.50
C PRO A 199 4.50 17.46 11.60
N MET A 200 5.21 17.41 12.73
CA MET A 200 6.30 16.45 12.97
C MET A 200 5.79 15.14 13.59
N ASN A 201 4.52 15.07 13.98
CA ASN A 201 3.90 13.90 14.58
C ASN A 201 2.83 13.29 13.68
N MET A 202 3.27 12.76 12.55
CA MET A 202 2.39 12.13 11.56
C MET A 202 1.63 10.92 12.13
N GLY A 203 2.24 10.17 13.04
CA GLY A 203 1.59 9.04 13.70
C GLY A 203 0.34 9.43 14.48
N ALA A 204 0.40 10.53 15.22
CA ALA A 204 -0.75 11.06 15.97
C ALA A 204 -1.89 11.55 15.05
N CYS A 205 -1.56 12.00 13.85
CA CYS A 205 -2.55 12.35 12.82
C CYS A 205 -3.18 11.09 12.20
N MET A 206 -2.38 10.06 11.91
CA MET A 206 -2.83 8.87 11.19
C MET A 206 -3.57 7.86 12.08
N ALA A 207 -3.19 7.73 13.35
CA ALA A 207 -3.76 6.74 14.24
C ALA A 207 -5.29 6.85 14.41
N PRO A 208 -5.89 8.03 14.63
CA PRO A 208 -7.34 8.18 14.69
C PRO A 208 -8.04 7.77 13.41
N ALA A 209 -7.47 8.10 12.26
CA ALA A 209 -8.04 7.73 10.96
C ALA A 209 -8.05 6.21 10.74
N ALA A 210 -6.96 5.55 11.13
CA ALA A 210 -6.88 4.10 11.08
C ALA A 210 -7.86 3.44 12.06
N ALA A 211 -7.94 3.95 13.29
CA ALA A 211 -8.87 3.44 14.30
C ALA A 211 -10.34 3.55 13.84
N GLU A 212 -10.70 4.68 13.25
CA GLU A 212 -12.06 4.92 12.76
C GLU A 212 -12.45 3.91 11.68
N VAL A 213 -11.61 3.71 10.66
CA VAL A 213 -11.95 2.79 9.58
C VAL A 213 -11.93 1.32 10.02
N ILE A 214 -11.05 0.93 10.95
CA ILE A 214 -11.04 -0.41 11.54
C ILE A 214 -12.31 -0.64 12.35
N TYR A 215 -12.69 0.33 13.18
CA TYR A 215 -13.93 0.25 13.95
C TYR A 215 -15.16 0.14 13.02
N GLN A 216 -15.23 0.99 11.99
CA GLN A 216 -16.32 0.95 11.03
C GLN A 216 -16.39 -0.37 10.27
N HIS A 217 -15.23 -0.94 9.96
CA HIS A 217 -15.17 -2.28 9.35
C HIS A 217 -15.83 -3.35 10.24
N PHE A 218 -15.49 -3.37 11.52
CA PHE A 218 -16.09 -4.33 12.44
C PHE A 218 -17.60 -4.12 12.57
N VAL A 219 -18.05 -2.87 12.62
CA VAL A 219 -19.48 -2.55 12.66
C VAL A 219 -20.18 -3.01 11.39
N ASP A 220 -19.65 -2.69 10.22
CA ASP A 220 -20.27 -2.97 8.93
C ASP A 220 -20.36 -4.47 8.64
N PHE A 221 -19.29 -5.23 8.95
CA PHE A 221 -19.26 -6.67 8.73
C PHE A 221 -19.84 -7.49 9.89
N GLY A 222 -20.19 -6.86 11.01
CA GLY A 222 -20.62 -7.55 12.23
C GLY A 222 -19.55 -8.48 12.79
N SER A 223 -18.29 -8.12 12.59
CA SER A 223 -17.12 -8.92 12.95
C SER A 223 -16.42 -8.35 14.21
N LYS A 224 -15.49 -9.12 14.74
CA LYS A 224 -14.68 -8.77 15.91
C LYS A 224 -13.19 -8.93 15.59
N PRO A 225 -12.29 -8.29 16.34
CA PRO A 225 -10.85 -8.47 16.15
C PRO A 225 -10.40 -9.93 16.15
N GLU A 226 -11.04 -10.78 16.95
CA GLU A 226 -10.72 -12.20 17.09
C GLU A 226 -11.08 -13.04 15.85
N ASP A 227 -11.87 -12.48 14.93
CA ASP A 227 -12.23 -13.13 13.67
C ASP A 227 -11.11 -13.01 12.61
N TYR A 228 -10.03 -12.29 12.93
CA TYR A 228 -8.90 -11.99 12.04
C TYR A 228 -7.60 -12.55 12.61
N ASP A 229 -6.78 -13.14 11.75
CA ASP A 229 -5.46 -13.63 12.14
C ASP A 229 -4.50 -12.47 12.43
N ALA A 230 -4.62 -11.38 11.66
CA ALA A 230 -3.80 -10.19 11.83
C ALA A 230 -4.46 -8.96 11.21
N VAL A 231 -4.19 -7.80 11.79
CA VAL A 231 -4.51 -6.48 11.24
C VAL A 231 -3.20 -5.74 11.00
N TYR A 232 -2.94 -5.36 9.75
CA TYR A 232 -1.74 -4.63 9.39
C TYR A 232 -2.08 -3.17 9.13
N THR A 233 -1.28 -2.27 9.69
CA THR A 233 -1.37 -0.83 9.42
C THR A 233 -0.02 -0.31 8.94
N GLY A 234 0.02 0.89 8.37
CA GLY A 234 1.26 1.63 8.19
C GLY A 234 1.87 2.00 9.54
N THR A 235 3.05 2.60 9.52
CA THR A 235 3.71 3.09 10.74
C THR A 235 2.90 4.25 11.33
N LEU A 236 2.20 3.98 12.42
CA LEU A 236 1.34 4.94 13.12
C LEU A 236 2.02 5.56 14.34
N CYS A 237 3.25 5.15 14.67
CA CYS A 237 3.97 5.60 15.85
C CYS A 237 4.80 6.84 15.55
N GLY A 238 4.58 7.90 16.32
CA GLY A 238 5.46 9.06 16.39
C GLY A 238 6.67 8.80 17.29
N ARG A 239 7.60 9.77 17.29
CA ARG A 239 8.93 9.70 17.93
C ARG A 239 9.00 9.30 19.41
N ASN A 240 7.92 9.40 20.17
CA ASN A 240 7.95 9.32 21.64
C ASN A 240 7.06 8.23 22.24
N TYR A 241 6.58 7.29 21.43
CA TYR A 241 5.71 6.25 21.94
C TYR A 241 6.50 4.96 22.17
N THR A 242 6.74 4.65 23.41
CA THR A 242 7.18 3.31 23.85
C THR A 242 5.97 2.37 23.76
N GLY A 243 6.11 1.32 23.01
CA GLY A 243 5.27 0.14 22.74
C GLY A 243 3.81 0.01 23.14
N ASN A 244 3.33 0.73 24.15
CA ASN A 244 1.96 0.59 24.66
C ASN A 244 1.01 1.74 24.27
N ASP A 245 1.51 2.82 23.69
CA ASP A 245 0.73 4.05 23.43
C ASP A 245 0.36 4.24 21.95
N CYS A 246 0.83 3.37 21.06
CA CYS A 246 0.30 3.28 19.71
C CYS A 246 -1.05 2.59 19.79
N GLY A 247 -2.12 3.35 19.71
CA GLY A 247 -3.50 2.90 19.96
C GLY A 247 -4.04 1.78 19.06
N ILE A 248 -3.21 1.11 18.26
CA ILE A 248 -3.59 -0.03 17.45
C ILE A 248 -2.49 -1.09 17.58
N GLY A 249 -2.75 -2.09 18.40
CA GLY A 249 -1.92 -3.28 18.51
C GLY A 249 -2.06 -4.18 17.27
N ILE A 250 -1.01 -4.89 16.94
CA ILE A 250 -1.08 -6.02 16.02
C ILE A 250 -1.73 -7.17 16.78
N TYR A 251 -2.94 -7.54 16.39
CA TYR A 251 -3.58 -8.75 16.90
C TYR A 251 -3.32 -9.90 15.94
N GLN A 252 -2.75 -10.97 16.46
CA GLN A 252 -2.51 -12.19 15.70
C GLN A 252 -3.43 -13.31 16.20
N GLN A 253 -4.37 -13.75 15.39
CA GLN A 253 -5.09 -15.00 15.58
C GLN A 253 -5.70 -15.55 14.27
N LYS A 254 -5.41 -16.80 14.00
CA LYS A 254 -5.84 -17.84 13.02
C LYS A 254 -6.74 -17.51 11.80
N ARG A 255 -6.11 -17.56 10.61
CA ARG A 255 -6.60 -18.06 9.28
C ARG A 255 -7.79 -17.40 8.58
N SER A 256 -7.76 -16.10 8.33
CA SER A 256 -8.34 -15.51 7.11
C SER A 256 -7.81 -14.09 6.91
N VAL A 257 -7.58 -13.70 5.68
CA VAL A 257 -7.03 -12.38 5.37
C VAL A 257 -8.15 -11.50 4.88
N THR A 258 -8.45 -10.44 5.60
CA THR A 258 -9.39 -9.40 5.18
C THR A 258 -8.65 -8.11 4.94
N TYR A 259 -8.91 -7.46 3.81
CA TYR A 259 -8.28 -6.20 3.42
C TYR A 259 -9.11 -5.02 3.85
N PHE A 260 -8.45 -4.04 4.44
CA PHE A 260 -9.04 -2.75 4.75
C PHE A 260 -8.48 -1.70 3.80
N SER A 261 -9.33 -0.90 3.17
CA SER A 261 -8.90 0.31 2.52
C SER A 261 -8.90 1.44 3.53
N ILE A 262 -7.74 1.73 4.06
CA ILE A 262 -7.54 2.90 4.92
C ILE A 262 -6.91 3.99 4.06
N ARG A 263 -7.21 5.25 4.33
CA ARG A 263 -6.40 6.37 3.83
C ARG A 263 -4.98 6.36 4.40
N HIS A 264 -4.46 5.25 4.86
CA HIS A 264 -3.07 5.01 5.24
C HIS A 264 -2.83 3.51 5.33
N THR A 265 -2.34 2.96 4.27
CA THR A 265 -1.58 1.72 4.05
C THR A 265 -2.06 0.42 4.70
N LEU A 266 -2.32 -0.57 3.87
CA LEU A 266 -2.41 -1.97 4.28
C LEU A 266 -1.67 -2.89 3.33
N PHE A 267 -0.85 -3.74 3.92
CA PHE A 267 -0.34 -4.94 3.27
C PHE A 267 -0.99 -6.16 3.91
N ALA A 268 -1.49 -7.06 3.08
CA ALA A 268 -1.78 -8.39 3.52
C ALA A 268 -0.94 -9.35 2.68
N GLY A 269 -0.05 -10.02 3.35
CA GLY A 269 0.63 -11.21 2.87
C GLY A 269 0.58 -12.23 3.99
N SER A 270 0.38 -13.49 3.68
CA SER A 270 0.60 -14.55 4.63
C SER A 270 2.09 -14.58 4.95
N VAL A 271 2.49 -13.92 6.00
CA VAL A 271 3.81 -14.11 6.60
C VAL A 271 3.64 -15.23 7.60
N SER A 272 4.10 -16.42 7.24
CA SER A 272 4.30 -17.49 8.18
C SER A 272 5.31 -17.07 9.25
N ASP A 273 4.90 -17.10 10.48
CA ASP A 273 5.65 -17.39 11.71
C ASP A 273 6.99 -16.71 12.01
N SER A 274 7.30 -15.49 11.57
CA SER A 274 8.60 -14.90 11.93
C SER A 274 8.63 -13.40 12.23
N ILE A 275 7.58 -12.81 12.77
CA ILE A 275 7.71 -11.50 13.42
C ILE A 275 7.51 -11.69 14.92
N GLN A 276 8.52 -12.24 15.58
CA GLN A 276 8.73 -11.98 17.00
C GLN A 276 9.25 -10.55 17.15
N ALA A 277 8.58 -9.80 18.01
CA ALA A 277 8.96 -8.48 18.41
C ALA A 277 10.43 -8.45 18.85
N GLY A 278 11.27 -7.80 18.09
CA GLY A 278 12.55 -7.34 18.58
C GLY A 278 12.33 -6.07 19.37
N THR A 279 12.62 -6.15 20.67
CA THR A 279 12.69 -5.07 21.65
C THR A 279 13.54 -3.89 21.19
#